data_df3142c3d849419ba6173a5783350999
#
_entry.id   df3142c3d849419ba6173a5783350999
#
_cell.length_a   1.000
_cell.length_b   1.000
_cell.length_c   1.000
_cell.angle_alpha   90.00
_cell.angle_beta   90.00
_cell.angle_gamma   90.00
#
_symmetry.space_group_name_H-M   'P 1'
#
loop_
_entity.id
_entity.type
_entity.pdbx_description
1 polymer ?
#
loop_
_entity_poly.entity_id
_entity_poly.type
_entity_poly.pdbx_seq_one_letter_code
_entity_poly.pdbx_strand_id
1 'polypeptide(L)'
;MLFFVNSAWAQTQQGPTGFIKDAAEGDDELSLLLQEEPLRRFKKQALQRLAVSSGYFTDSGNSSTHRWFATEIGTGIPLGNFENILATEISFRNDVLTLPAEGFKRSDLYELSSSLFFKKPLSDRSNLLINVRPSYLGDFEATTNTFGMFGMALITKQLESHDLTLSYGIVHLNQVDIGILPALGIRWDPKPEMTVDLRFPESKISWRLDKNGRFSEHWLHASMGFGGNRWGIRVSDGNDT
;
A
#
# COMPACT_ATOMS: atom_id res chain seq x y z
N MET A 1 12.60 -15.23 1.56
CA MET A 1 11.17 -15.10 1.21
C MET A 1 10.47 -14.60 2.45
N LEU A 2 10.13 -13.34 2.49
CA LEU A 2 9.53 -12.68 3.66
C LEU A 2 8.01 -12.62 3.46
N PHE A 3 7.26 -13.24 4.34
CA PHE A 3 5.81 -13.12 4.39
C PHE A 3 5.47 -11.99 5.37
N PHE A 4 4.80 -10.95 4.88
CA PHE A 4 4.22 -9.92 5.74
C PHE A 4 2.72 -10.19 5.90
N VAL A 5 2.29 -10.45 7.12
CA VAL A 5 0.88 -10.42 7.48
C VAL A 5 0.58 -9.01 7.96
N ASN A 6 -0.05 -8.22 7.13
CA ASN A 6 -0.50 -6.88 7.49
C ASN A 6 -1.95 -6.96 7.96
N SER A 7 -2.20 -6.77 9.25
CA SER A 7 -3.54 -6.63 9.80
C SER A 7 -4.07 -5.24 9.47
N ALA A 8 -5.03 -5.16 8.56
CA ALA A 8 -5.73 -3.92 8.27
C ALA A 8 -6.64 -3.52 9.44
N TRP A 9 -6.45 -2.33 9.96
CA TRP A 9 -7.28 -1.76 11.02
C TRP A 9 -8.66 -1.37 10.48
N ALA A 10 -9.69 -1.74 11.22
CA ALA A 10 -11.06 -1.34 10.95
C ALA A 10 -11.20 0.18 11.07
N GLN A 11 -11.62 0.84 9.99
CA GLN A 11 -12.03 2.23 10.05
C GLN A 11 -13.50 2.28 10.43
N THR A 12 -13.78 2.65 11.67
CA THR A 12 -15.14 2.92 12.13
C THR A 12 -15.58 4.29 11.57
N GLN A 13 -16.56 4.32 10.70
CA GLN A 13 -17.24 5.55 10.30
C GLN A 13 -18.59 5.65 11.02
N GLN A 14 -18.77 6.67 11.85
CA GLN A 14 -20.10 7.13 12.26
C GLN A 14 -20.69 7.98 11.12
N GLY A 15 -21.71 7.45 10.46
CA GLY A 15 -22.52 8.19 9.49
C GLY A 15 -23.61 8.99 10.17
N PRO A 16 -24.13 10.07 9.56
CA PRO A 16 -25.21 10.84 10.12
C PRO A 16 -26.51 10.03 10.17
N THR A 17 -27.04 9.87 11.37
CA THR A 17 -28.39 9.36 11.62
C THR A 17 -29.41 10.38 11.13
N GLY A 18 -30.11 10.08 10.08
CA GLY A 18 -31.25 10.85 9.62
C GLY A 18 -31.87 10.29 8.34
N PHE A 19 -33.16 9.94 8.47
CA PHE A 19 -34.11 9.59 7.43
C PHE A 19 -34.03 8.20 6.80
N ILE A 20 -34.61 7.21 7.42
CA ILE A 20 -35.58 6.29 6.79
C ILE A 20 -36.56 5.85 7.90
N LYS A 21 -37.73 6.45 7.91
CA LYS A 21 -38.94 5.90 8.55
C LYS A 21 -39.91 5.62 7.43
N ASP A 22 -40.52 4.46 7.47
CA ASP A 22 -41.61 3.93 6.64
C ASP A 22 -41.16 3.19 5.36
N ALA A 23 -40.85 1.91 5.53
CA ALA A 23 -41.14 0.84 4.58
C ALA A 23 -40.89 -0.53 5.26
N ALA A 24 -41.81 -0.95 6.08
CA ALA A 24 -41.88 -2.31 6.61
C ALA A 24 -42.65 -3.14 5.58
N GLU A 25 -41.90 -4.00 4.84
CA GLU A 25 -42.28 -5.26 4.19
C GLU A 25 -41.44 -5.60 2.91
N GLY A 26 -40.42 -4.82 2.65
CA GLY A 26 -39.41 -5.11 1.61
C GLY A 26 -37.98 -5.16 2.17
N ASP A 27 -37.84 -5.32 3.47
CA ASP A 27 -36.58 -5.02 4.18
C ASP A 27 -35.49 -6.05 3.95
N ASP A 28 -35.82 -7.32 3.69
CA ASP A 28 -34.78 -8.37 3.61
C ASP A 28 -33.99 -8.30 2.29
N GLU A 29 -34.66 -8.07 1.16
CA GLU A 29 -33.98 -7.99 -0.15
C GLU A 29 -33.19 -6.70 -0.30
N LEU A 30 -33.71 -5.57 0.19
CA LEU A 30 -33.02 -4.29 0.22
C LEU A 30 -31.87 -4.30 1.21
N SER A 31 -32.01 -4.97 2.35
CA SER A 31 -30.94 -5.12 3.34
C SER A 31 -29.79 -5.98 2.81
N LEU A 32 -30.08 -7.03 2.05
CA LEU A 32 -29.09 -7.87 1.37
C LEU A 32 -28.34 -7.08 0.28
N LEU A 33 -29.06 -6.30 -0.55
CA LEU A 33 -28.44 -5.45 -1.57
C LEU A 33 -27.55 -4.36 -0.94
N LEU A 34 -27.99 -3.75 0.15
CA LEU A 34 -27.20 -2.76 0.90
C LEU A 34 -26.00 -3.39 1.60
N GLN A 35 -26.07 -4.64 1.95
CA GLN A 35 -24.99 -5.40 2.57
C GLN A 35 -23.86 -5.70 1.58
N GLU A 36 -24.17 -5.84 0.29
CA GLU A 36 -23.20 -6.11 -0.76
C GLU A 36 -22.58 -4.84 -1.38
N GLU A 37 -23.14 -3.65 -1.13
CA GLU A 37 -22.50 -2.42 -1.58
C GLU A 37 -21.09 -2.28 -0.99
N PRO A 38 -20.07 -2.08 -1.83
CA PRO A 38 -18.71 -1.88 -1.35
C PRO A 38 -18.60 -0.56 -0.58
N LEU A 39 -17.79 -0.57 0.48
CA LEU A 39 -17.48 0.66 1.20
C LEU A 39 -16.79 1.66 0.26
N ARG A 40 -17.20 2.92 0.32
CA ARG A 40 -16.56 4.00 -0.45
C ARG A 40 -15.12 4.17 0.03
N ARG A 41 -14.17 3.77 -0.78
CA ARG A 41 -12.74 3.86 -0.46
C ARG A 41 -12.20 5.29 -0.51
N PHE A 42 -12.83 6.17 -1.28
CA PHE A 42 -12.45 7.58 -1.37
C PHE A 42 -13.43 8.45 -0.60
N LYS A 43 -12.95 9.13 0.42
CA LYS A 43 -13.73 10.07 1.23
C LYS A 43 -13.71 11.44 0.58
N LYS A 44 -14.80 12.21 0.70
CA LYS A 44 -14.86 13.63 0.29
C LYS A 44 -14.13 14.55 1.28
N GLN A 45 -13.01 14.09 1.85
CA GLN A 45 -12.19 14.81 2.83
C GLN A 45 -10.75 14.81 2.36
N ALA A 46 -9.99 15.83 2.73
CA ALA A 46 -8.57 15.92 2.36
C ALA A 46 -7.75 14.74 2.93
N LEU A 47 -7.95 14.39 4.20
CA LEU A 47 -7.30 13.25 4.81
C LEU A 47 -7.94 11.94 4.36
N GLN A 48 -7.17 11.11 3.65
CA GLN A 48 -7.63 9.83 3.10
C GLN A 48 -7.09 8.63 3.88
N ARG A 49 -5.90 8.76 4.45
CA ARG A 49 -5.21 7.68 5.14
C ARG A 49 -4.46 8.22 6.36
N LEU A 50 -4.59 7.53 7.46
CA LEU A 50 -3.72 7.61 8.62
C LEU A 50 -3.45 6.18 9.05
N ALA A 51 -2.20 5.75 9.04
CA ALA A 51 -1.84 4.41 9.43
C ALA A 51 -0.62 4.44 10.38
N VAL A 52 -0.64 3.52 11.33
CA VAL A 52 0.48 3.23 12.22
C VAL A 52 0.69 1.73 12.16
N SER A 53 1.91 1.30 11.97
CA SER A 53 2.25 -0.11 11.91
C SER A 53 3.57 -0.39 12.61
N SER A 54 3.72 -1.60 13.12
CA SER A 54 4.95 -2.05 13.75
C SER A 54 5.13 -3.54 13.52
N GLY A 55 6.35 -4.01 13.60
CA GLY A 55 6.65 -5.43 13.47
C GLY A 55 7.94 -5.82 14.19
N TYR A 56 8.04 -7.10 14.43
CA TYR A 56 9.21 -7.72 15.05
C TYR A 56 9.52 -9.03 14.35
N PHE A 57 10.78 -9.24 14.05
CA PHE A 57 11.30 -10.47 13.50
C PHE A 57 12.53 -10.89 14.29
N THR A 58 12.66 -12.18 14.55
CA THR A 58 13.85 -12.76 15.16
C THR A 58 14.26 -14.01 14.39
N ASP A 59 15.54 -14.14 14.16
CA ASP A 59 16.13 -15.37 13.63
C ASP A 59 16.72 -16.17 14.79
N SER A 60 16.16 -17.33 15.04
CA SER A 60 16.57 -18.22 16.14
C SER A 60 17.96 -18.84 15.91
N GLY A 61 18.47 -18.84 14.67
CA GLY A 61 19.77 -19.44 14.35
C GLY A 61 20.97 -18.51 14.60
N ASN A 62 20.80 -17.21 14.37
CA ASN A 62 21.90 -16.23 14.39
C ASN A 62 21.74 -15.10 15.41
N SER A 63 20.76 -15.16 16.30
CA SER A 63 20.47 -14.08 17.27
C SER A 63 20.26 -12.70 16.62
N SER A 64 19.90 -12.68 15.32
CA SER A 64 19.55 -11.44 14.61
C SER A 64 18.15 -11.03 14.97
N THR A 65 17.95 -9.73 15.20
CA THR A 65 16.61 -9.18 15.43
C THR A 65 16.37 -7.99 14.53
N HIS A 66 15.14 -7.87 14.06
CA HIS A 66 14.66 -6.71 13.30
C HIS A 66 13.35 -6.23 13.91
N ARG A 67 13.32 -4.99 14.34
CA ARG A 67 12.11 -4.30 14.78
C ARG A 67 11.87 -3.12 13.86
N TRP A 68 10.62 -2.83 13.59
CA TRP A 68 10.27 -1.65 12.83
C TRP A 68 9.00 -1.00 13.35
N PHE A 69 8.91 0.30 13.14
CA PHE A 69 7.74 1.13 13.38
C PHE A 69 7.56 2.05 12.18
N ALA A 70 6.31 2.22 11.72
CA ALA A 70 6.03 3.11 10.60
C ALA A 70 4.73 3.90 10.83
N THR A 71 4.70 5.12 10.31
CA THR A 71 3.53 5.98 10.24
C THR A 71 3.32 6.48 8.83
N GLU A 72 2.07 6.57 8.40
CA GLU A 72 1.70 7.02 7.06
C GLU A 72 0.55 8.00 7.15
N ILE A 73 0.64 9.09 6.42
CA ILE A 73 -0.42 10.10 6.27
C ILE A 73 -0.65 10.31 4.77
N GLY A 74 -1.87 10.02 4.32
CA GLY A 74 -2.25 10.17 2.92
C GLY A 74 -3.37 11.19 2.73
N THR A 75 -3.23 12.01 1.70
CA THR A 75 -4.24 12.96 1.24
C THR A 75 -4.61 12.71 -0.20
N GLY A 76 -5.81 13.13 -0.61
CA GLY A 76 -6.26 12.98 -1.99
C GLY A 76 -7.14 14.14 -2.43
N ILE A 77 -6.86 14.64 -3.62
CA ILE A 77 -7.57 15.76 -4.24
C ILE A 77 -8.14 15.29 -5.56
N PRO A 78 -9.47 15.37 -5.76
CA PRO A 78 -10.07 15.16 -7.06
C PRO A 78 -9.77 16.36 -7.99
N LEU A 79 -9.29 16.08 -9.19
CA LEU A 79 -8.99 17.09 -10.20
C LEU A 79 -10.17 17.24 -11.16
N GLY A 80 -11.10 18.10 -10.78
CA GLY A 80 -12.34 18.38 -11.54
C GLY A 80 -13.45 17.37 -11.30
N ASN A 81 -13.17 16.09 -11.31
CA ASN A 81 -14.11 15.01 -10.98
C ASN A 81 -13.44 13.95 -10.10
N PHE A 82 -14.24 13.03 -9.53
CA PHE A 82 -13.72 11.97 -8.65
C PHE A 82 -13.05 10.81 -9.41
N GLU A 83 -12.96 10.87 -10.71
CA GLU A 83 -12.26 9.88 -11.53
C GLU A 83 -10.80 10.27 -11.74
N ASN A 84 -10.52 11.59 -11.79
CA ASN A 84 -9.18 12.15 -11.84
C ASN A 84 -8.71 12.43 -10.42
N ILE A 85 -7.75 11.68 -9.93
CA ILE A 85 -7.30 11.76 -8.53
C ILE A 85 -5.80 12.06 -8.50
N LEU A 86 -5.44 13.09 -7.76
CA LEU A 86 -4.08 13.34 -7.31
C LEU A 86 -4.02 13.03 -5.82
N ALA A 87 -3.22 12.07 -5.43
CA ALA A 87 -3.02 11.72 -4.02
C ALA A 87 -1.54 11.85 -3.66
N THR A 88 -1.29 12.25 -2.43
CA THR A 88 0.05 12.25 -1.86
C THR A 88 0.02 11.54 -0.52
N GLU A 89 1.10 10.82 -0.23
CA GLU A 89 1.29 10.12 1.02
C GLU A 89 2.71 10.41 1.53
N ILE A 90 2.81 10.77 2.79
CA ILE A 90 4.09 10.90 3.49
C ILE A 90 4.19 9.71 4.45
N SER A 91 5.29 9.01 4.41
CA SER A 91 5.57 7.91 5.33
C SER A 91 6.91 8.10 6.02
N PHE A 92 6.93 7.73 7.29
CA PHE A 92 8.14 7.62 8.11
C PHE A 92 8.22 6.20 8.65
N ARG A 93 9.40 5.60 8.56
CA ARG A 93 9.69 4.28 9.10
C ARG A 93 11.04 4.29 9.81
N ASN A 94 11.08 3.66 10.97
CA ASN A 94 12.31 3.36 11.69
C ASN A 94 12.48 1.85 11.78
N ASP A 95 13.61 1.36 11.31
CA ASP A 95 14.04 -0.03 11.38
C ASP A 95 15.23 -0.14 12.33
N VAL A 96 15.14 -1.02 13.31
CA VAL A 96 16.22 -1.32 14.24
C VAL A 96 16.71 -2.74 13.99
N LEU A 97 17.89 -2.83 13.42
CA LEU A 97 18.57 -4.09 13.15
C LEU A 97 19.60 -4.38 14.20
N THR A 98 19.60 -5.61 14.72
CA THR A 98 20.66 -6.13 15.56
C THR A 98 21.22 -7.36 14.88
N LEU A 99 22.49 -7.30 14.50
CA LEU A 99 23.20 -8.39 13.83
C LEU A 99 24.37 -8.83 14.68
N PRO A 100 24.62 -10.14 14.83
CA PRO A 100 25.74 -10.67 15.64
C PRO A 100 27.08 -10.60 14.92
N ALA A 101 27.23 -9.76 13.89
CA ALA A 101 28.49 -9.63 13.14
C ALA A 101 29.49 -8.73 13.86
N GLU A 102 30.77 -9.07 13.79
CA GLU A 102 31.86 -8.21 14.29
C GLU A 102 31.83 -6.84 13.59
N GLY A 103 31.80 -5.77 14.39
CA GLY A 103 31.72 -4.39 13.87
C GLY A 103 30.30 -3.85 13.65
N PHE A 104 29.26 -4.68 13.65
CA PHE A 104 27.89 -4.26 13.41
C PHE A 104 26.96 -4.79 14.52
N LYS A 105 26.92 -4.08 15.66
CA LYS A 105 26.11 -4.54 16.79
C LYS A 105 24.64 -4.13 16.72
N ARG A 106 24.37 -2.92 16.24
CA ARG A 106 23.01 -2.36 16.12
C ARG A 106 23.05 -1.20 15.14
N SER A 107 22.06 -1.10 14.30
CA SER A 107 21.84 0.06 13.43
C SER A 107 20.39 0.51 13.51
N ASP A 108 20.20 1.80 13.71
CA ASP A 108 18.91 2.46 13.61
C ASP A 108 18.83 3.08 12.22
N LEU A 109 17.94 2.57 11.38
CA LEU A 109 17.75 2.98 10.00
C LEU A 109 16.44 3.72 9.86
N TYR A 110 16.42 4.75 9.06
CA TYR A 110 15.25 5.61 8.85
C TYR A 110 14.89 5.71 7.39
N GLU A 111 13.62 5.50 7.08
CA GLU A 111 13.05 5.80 5.79
C GLU A 111 12.06 6.95 5.94
N LEU A 112 12.30 8.03 5.21
CA LEU A 112 11.34 9.11 5.01
C LEU A 112 10.98 9.14 3.54
N SER A 113 9.71 8.95 3.19
CA SER A 113 9.29 8.96 1.79
C SER A 113 8.05 9.80 1.56
N SER A 114 7.93 10.29 0.34
CA SER A 114 6.73 10.98 -0.15
C SER A 114 6.28 10.33 -1.45
N SER A 115 5.07 9.81 -1.47
CA SER A 115 4.47 9.22 -2.67
C SER A 115 3.53 10.22 -3.33
N LEU A 116 3.67 10.41 -4.63
CA LEU A 116 2.76 11.18 -5.47
C LEU A 116 2.08 10.22 -6.43
N PHE A 117 0.79 10.03 -6.24
CA PHE A 117 -0.04 9.15 -7.05
C PHE A 117 -1.01 9.95 -7.90
N PHE A 118 -1.06 9.64 -9.19
CA PHE A 118 -1.99 10.22 -10.14
C PHE A 118 -2.77 9.13 -10.85
N LYS A 119 -4.11 9.28 -10.86
CA LYS A 119 -5.02 8.44 -11.62
C LYS A 119 -5.81 9.30 -12.59
N LYS A 120 -5.85 8.89 -13.87
CA LYS A 120 -6.64 9.52 -14.92
C LYS A 120 -7.36 8.46 -15.74
N PRO A 121 -8.69 8.54 -15.94
CA PRO A 121 -9.39 7.70 -16.90
C PRO A 121 -8.94 8.07 -18.33
N LEU A 122 -8.65 7.05 -19.13
CA LEU A 122 -8.37 7.18 -20.56
C LEU A 122 -9.60 6.82 -21.40
N SER A 123 -10.44 5.92 -20.87
CA SER A 123 -11.73 5.52 -21.43
C SER A 123 -12.58 4.94 -20.31
N ASP A 124 -13.83 4.55 -20.60
CA ASP A 124 -14.75 3.94 -19.63
C ASP A 124 -14.19 2.70 -18.93
N ARG A 125 -13.26 1.99 -19.58
CA ARG A 125 -12.66 0.76 -19.05
C ARG A 125 -11.15 0.83 -18.84
N SER A 126 -10.52 1.97 -19.11
CA SER A 126 -9.07 2.09 -19.03
C SER A 126 -8.65 3.29 -18.21
N ASN A 127 -7.62 3.11 -17.36
CA ASN A 127 -7.06 4.17 -16.55
C ASN A 127 -5.54 4.22 -16.70
N LEU A 128 -4.99 5.42 -16.67
CA LEU A 128 -3.58 5.67 -16.45
C LEU A 128 -3.33 5.84 -14.94
N LEU A 129 -2.36 5.11 -14.43
CA LEU A 129 -1.88 5.23 -13.06
C LEU A 129 -0.40 5.60 -13.10
N ILE A 130 -0.03 6.66 -12.40
CA ILE A 130 1.36 7.06 -12.22
C ILE A 130 1.63 7.15 -10.72
N ASN A 131 2.73 6.61 -10.28
CA ASN A 131 3.22 6.77 -8.91
C ASN A 131 4.71 7.08 -8.93
N VAL A 132 5.11 8.11 -8.20
CA VAL A 132 6.51 8.49 -7.99
C VAL A 132 6.72 8.63 -6.49
N ARG A 133 7.75 7.96 -5.95
CA ARG A 133 8.07 7.95 -4.53
C ARG A 133 9.55 8.20 -4.30
N PRO A 134 9.97 9.45 -4.18
CA PRO A 134 11.28 9.78 -3.62
C PRO A 134 11.36 9.38 -2.15
N SER A 135 12.51 8.92 -1.72
CA SER A 135 12.76 8.49 -0.34
C SER A 135 14.17 8.83 0.11
N TYR A 136 14.30 9.11 1.38
CA TYR A 136 15.54 9.08 2.13
C TYR A 136 15.64 7.72 2.85
N LEU A 137 16.79 7.09 2.78
CA LEU A 137 17.04 5.76 3.34
C LEU A 137 18.44 5.75 3.98
N GLY A 138 18.50 5.85 5.29
CA GLY A 138 19.80 5.91 5.96
C GLY A 138 19.72 6.04 7.47
N ASP A 139 20.86 6.21 8.11
CA ASP A 139 21.04 6.39 9.55
C ASP A 139 21.11 7.87 9.99
N PHE A 140 20.91 8.82 9.07
CA PHE A 140 21.13 10.26 9.21
C PHE A 140 22.61 10.69 9.42
N GLU A 141 23.53 9.76 9.41
CA GLU A 141 24.97 10.03 9.52
C GLU A 141 25.69 9.88 8.20
N ALA A 142 25.23 8.97 7.34
CA ALA A 142 25.77 8.77 6.01
C ALA A 142 25.43 9.93 5.08
N THR A 143 26.37 10.33 4.23
CA THR A 143 26.24 11.42 3.26
C THR A 143 26.02 10.92 1.84
N THR A 144 26.27 9.64 1.60
CA THR A 144 26.18 8.99 0.29
C THR A 144 25.11 7.90 0.30
N ASN A 145 24.58 7.61 -0.90
CA ASN A 145 23.64 6.50 -1.11
C ASN A 145 22.32 6.54 -0.29
N THR A 146 21.95 7.69 0.23
CA THR A 146 20.77 7.85 1.08
C THR A 146 19.50 8.18 0.31
N PHE A 147 19.61 8.62 -0.93
CA PHE A 147 18.47 8.95 -1.77
C PHE A 147 18.00 7.76 -2.60
N GLY A 148 16.68 7.50 -2.55
CA GLY A 148 16.01 6.50 -3.34
C GLY A 148 14.88 7.11 -4.17
N MET A 149 14.57 6.47 -5.30
CA MET A 149 13.46 6.84 -6.17
C MET A 149 12.76 5.59 -6.67
N PHE A 150 11.49 5.44 -6.30
CA PHE A 150 10.60 4.48 -6.94
C PHE A 150 9.70 5.22 -7.93
N GLY A 151 9.45 4.62 -9.10
CA GLY A 151 8.55 5.17 -10.11
C GLY A 151 7.75 4.07 -10.80
N MET A 152 6.48 4.34 -11.10
CA MET A 152 5.61 3.41 -11.81
C MET A 152 4.66 4.17 -12.71
N ALA A 153 4.50 3.69 -13.94
CA ALA A 153 3.47 4.16 -14.87
C ALA A 153 2.78 2.94 -15.48
N LEU A 154 1.48 2.80 -15.21
CA LEU A 154 0.67 1.66 -15.66
C LEU A 154 -0.57 2.15 -16.41
N ILE A 155 -0.94 1.40 -17.42
CA ILE A 155 -2.28 1.43 -18.00
C ILE A 155 -3.02 0.20 -17.46
N THR A 156 -4.19 0.43 -16.87
CA THR A 156 -5.09 -0.63 -16.43
C THR A 156 -6.27 -0.69 -17.38
N LYS A 157 -6.68 -1.90 -17.76
CA LYS A 157 -7.82 -2.14 -18.64
C LYS A 157 -8.73 -3.21 -18.03
N GLN A 158 -9.96 -2.83 -17.73
CA GLN A 158 -11.00 -3.73 -17.28
C GLN A 158 -11.55 -4.50 -18.49
N LEU A 159 -11.60 -5.84 -18.38
CA LEU A 159 -12.15 -6.71 -19.41
C LEU A 159 -13.68 -6.72 -19.35
N GLU A 160 -14.30 -7.35 -20.35
CA GLU A 160 -15.76 -7.38 -20.46
C GLU A 160 -16.46 -8.12 -19.32
N SER A 161 -15.80 -9.12 -18.73
CA SER A 161 -16.29 -9.83 -17.54
C SER A 161 -16.39 -8.97 -16.29
N HIS A 162 -15.90 -7.72 -16.33
CA HIS A 162 -15.83 -6.76 -15.22
C HIS A 162 -15.03 -7.24 -13.98
N ASP A 163 -14.82 -8.54 -13.84
CA ASP A 163 -14.11 -9.14 -12.70
C ASP A 163 -12.59 -9.19 -12.93
N LEU A 164 -12.14 -8.94 -14.15
CA LEU A 164 -10.75 -9.05 -14.55
C LEU A 164 -10.20 -7.72 -15.08
N THR A 165 -9.12 -7.24 -14.46
CA THR A 165 -8.40 -6.06 -14.88
C THR A 165 -6.96 -6.43 -15.25
N LEU A 166 -6.55 -6.11 -16.46
CA LEU A 166 -5.16 -6.21 -16.88
C LEU A 166 -4.43 -4.92 -16.59
N SER A 167 -3.16 -5.03 -16.27
CA SER A 167 -2.26 -3.89 -16.06
C SER A 167 -0.98 -4.11 -16.85
N TYR A 168 -0.49 -3.10 -17.52
CA TYR A 168 0.78 -3.12 -18.23
C TYR A 168 1.43 -1.74 -18.21
N GLY A 169 2.75 -1.72 -18.20
CA GLY A 169 3.50 -0.47 -18.13
C GLY A 169 4.95 -0.68 -17.78
N ILE A 170 5.50 0.28 -17.04
CA ILE A 170 6.89 0.28 -16.61
C ILE A 170 6.98 0.59 -15.12
N VAL A 171 8.02 0.05 -14.49
CA VAL A 171 8.39 0.35 -13.10
C VAL A 171 9.88 0.60 -13.01
N HIS A 172 10.24 1.62 -12.24
CA HIS A 172 11.61 1.88 -11.80
C HIS A 172 11.71 1.51 -10.32
N LEU A 173 12.59 0.57 -10.01
CA LEU A 173 12.85 0.13 -8.64
C LEU A 173 14.05 0.88 -8.07
N ASN A 174 14.01 1.15 -6.77
CA ASN A 174 15.14 1.74 -6.06
C ASN A 174 16.24 0.71 -5.78
N GLN A 175 16.72 0.02 -6.82
CA GLN A 175 17.77 -1.00 -6.72
C GLN A 175 18.98 -0.60 -7.55
N VAL A 176 20.17 -1.02 -7.09
CA VAL A 176 21.46 -0.54 -7.63
C VAL A 176 21.65 -0.89 -9.12
N ASP A 177 21.21 -2.07 -9.54
CA ASP A 177 21.53 -2.60 -10.87
C ASP A 177 20.30 -2.74 -11.78
N ILE A 178 19.11 -2.41 -11.30
CA ILE A 178 17.87 -2.57 -12.04
C ILE A 178 17.25 -1.19 -12.25
N GLY A 179 17.35 -0.66 -13.45
CA GLY A 179 16.79 0.64 -13.80
C GLY A 179 15.27 0.55 -14.02
N ILE A 180 14.86 0.36 -15.26
CA ILE A 180 13.45 0.29 -15.65
C ILE A 180 13.11 -1.13 -16.07
N LEU A 181 12.00 -1.66 -15.51
CA LEU A 181 11.46 -2.98 -15.86
C LEU A 181 10.08 -2.85 -16.49
N PRO A 182 9.70 -3.76 -17.39
CA PRO A 182 8.30 -3.89 -17.79
C PRO A 182 7.48 -4.38 -16.59
N ALA A 183 6.31 -3.77 -16.40
CA ALA A 183 5.36 -4.16 -15.39
C ALA A 183 4.13 -4.76 -16.06
N LEU A 184 3.78 -5.96 -15.66
CA LEU A 184 2.58 -6.67 -16.11
C LEU A 184 1.83 -7.16 -14.89
N GLY A 185 0.52 -7.27 -15.00
CA GLY A 185 -0.25 -7.84 -13.92
C GLY A 185 -1.72 -8.01 -14.22
N ILE A 186 -2.34 -8.80 -13.37
CA ILE A 186 -3.75 -9.15 -13.44
C ILE A 186 -4.35 -8.92 -12.06
N ARG A 187 -5.48 -8.24 -12.03
CA ARG A 187 -6.36 -8.21 -10.88
C ARG A 187 -7.66 -8.92 -11.21
N TRP A 188 -8.04 -9.86 -10.37
CA TRP A 188 -9.25 -10.65 -10.50
C TRP A 188 -10.07 -10.55 -9.23
N ASP A 189 -11.30 -10.08 -9.37
CA ASP A 189 -12.28 -9.91 -8.30
C ASP A 189 -13.44 -10.91 -8.50
N PRO A 190 -13.24 -12.24 -8.27
CA PRO A 190 -14.23 -13.29 -8.60
C PRO A 190 -15.50 -13.21 -7.76
N LYS A 191 -15.40 -12.61 -6.58
CA LYS A 191 -16.49 -12.43 -5.62
C LYS A 191 -16.26 -11.16 -4.82
N PRO A 192 -17.32 -10.55 -4.26
CA PRO A 192 -17.18 -9.38 -3.38
C PRO A 192 -16.26 -9.60 -2.17
N GLU A 193 -16.12 -10.88 -1.73
CA GLU A 193 -15.30 -11.25 -0.58
C GLU A 193 -13.86 -11.59 -0.94
N MET A 194 -13.50 -11.64 -2.23
CA MET A 194 -12.18 -12.09 -2.64
C MET A 194 -11.60 -11.22 -3.76
N THR A 195 -10.37 -10.77 -3.57
CA THR A 195 -9.56 -10.08 -4.57
C THR A 195 -8.23 -10.79 -4.72
N VAL A 196 -7.86 -11.13 -5.94
CA VAL A 196 -6.54 -11.63 -6.32
C VAL A 196 -5.86 -10.59 -7.20
N ASP A 197 -4.80 -9.98 -6.69
CA ASP A 197 -4.04 -8.93 -7.36
C ASP A 197 -2.60 -9.41 -7.59
N LEU A 198 -2.31 -9.89 -8.78
CA LEU A 198 -1.02 -10.41 -9.19
C LEU A 198 -0.27 -9.39 -10.04
N ARG A 199 -0.10 -8.18 -9.54
CA ARG A 199 0.64 -7.11 -10.20
C ARG A 199 2.07 -7.03 -9.68
N PHE A 200 3.01 -6.80 -10.58
CA PHE A 200 4.37 -6.47 -10.22
C PHE A 200 4.46 -4.98 -9.78
N PRO A 201 5.24 -4.60 -8.76
CA PRO A 201 6.18 -5.41 -7.98
C PRO A 201 5.59 -6.13 -6.77
N GLU A 202 4.35 -5.92 -6.42
CA GLU A 202 3.69 -6.53 -5.27
C GLU A 202 2.44 -7.29 -5.70
N SER A 203 2.34 -8.53 -5.27
CA SER A 203 1.16 -9.37 -5.44
C SER A 203 0.44 -9.53 -4.11
N LYS A 204 -0.90 -9.53 -4.14
CA LYS A 204 -1.72 -9.55 -2.94
C LYS A 204 -2.98 -10.37 -3.18
N ILE A 205 -3.32 -11.23 -2.23
CA ILE A 205 -4.60 -11.92 -2.15
C ILE A 205 -5.32 -11.41 -0.92
N SER A 206 -6.60 -11.09 -1.05
CA SER A 206 -7.40 -10.50 0.00
C SER A 206 -8.71 -11.28 0.14
N TRP A 207 -9.09 -11.60 1.39
CA TRP A 207 -10.35 -12.23 1.73
C TRP A 207 -11.08 -11.39 2.75
N ARG A 208 -12.35 -11.11 2.51
CA ARG A 208 -13.24 -10.48 3.48
C ARG A 208 -13.71 -11.55 4.46
N LEU A 209 -13.41 -11.34 5.73
CA LEU A 209 -13.80 -12.24 6.82
C LEU A 209 -15.18 -11.92 7.34
N ASP A 210 -15.50 -10.62 7.41
CA ASP A 210 -16.77 -10.13 7.95
C ASP A 210 -17.10 -8.75 7.37
N LYS A 211 -18.39 -8.42 7.33
CA LYS A 211 -18.92 -7.13 6.92
C LYS A 211 -20.13 -6.74 7.77
N ASN A 212 -20.08 -5.57 8.36
CA ASN A 212 -21.18 -5.02 9.12
C ASN A 212 -21.84 -3.85 8.37
N GLY A 213 -22.79 -4.19 7.50
CA GLY A 213 -23.51 -3.22 6.68
C GLY A 213 -22.56 -2.32 5.86
N ARG A 214 -22.76 -1.00 5.97
CA ARG A 214 -21.94 0.03 5.32
C ARG A 214 -20.84 0.61 6.22
N PHE A 215 -20.66 0.09 7.42
CA PHE A 215 -19.84 0.72 8.45
C PHE A 215 -18.45 0.13 8.57
N SER A 216 -18.33 -1.19 8.49
CA SER A 216 -17.03 -1.84 8.67
C SER A 216 -16.90 -3.12 7.86
N GLU A 217 -15.69 -3.40 7.44
CA GLU A 217 -15.27 -4.66 6.83
C GLU A 217 -13.96 -5.13 7.46
N HIS A 218 -13.86 -6.44 7.68
CA HIS A 218 -12.64 -7.07 8.14
C HIS A 218 -12.04 -7.90 6.99
N TRP A 219 -10.79 -7.62 6.65
CA TRP A 219 -10.11 -8.28 5.57
C TRP A 219 -8.83 -8.96 6.06
N LEU A 220 -8.62 -10.18 5.60
CA LEU A 220 -7.34 -10.87 5.69
C LEU A 220 -6.58 -10.64 4.38
N HIS A 221 -5.32 -10.26 4.49
CA HIS A 221 -4.44 -10.05 3.35
C HIS A 221 -3.21 -10.95 3.44
N ALA A 222 -2.86 -11.57 2.33
CA ALA A 222 -1.56 -12.18 2.11
C ALA A 222 -0.90 -11.46 0.94
N SER A 223 0.30 -10.93 1.14
CA SER A 223 1.03 -10.24 0.08
C SER A 223 2.45 -10.77 -0.05
N MET A 224 2.96 -10.69 -1.28
CA MET A 224 4.33 -11.01 -1.62
C MET A 224 4.83 -9.91 -2.56
N GLY A 225 5.94 -9.29 -2.19
CA GLY A 225 6.55 -8.22 -2.98
C GLY A 225 7.95 -8.60 -3.46
N PHE A 226 8.30 -8.10 -4.64
CA PHE A 226 9.66 -8.06 -5.11
C PHE A 226 10.23 -6.69 -4.78
N GLY A 227 11.21 -6.66 -3.91
CA GLY A 227 11.79 -5.41 -3.49
C GLY A 227 13.03 -5.62 -2.66
N GLY A 228 13.71 -4.56 -2.44
CA GLY A 228 14.86 -4.42 -1.56
C GLY A 228 15.18 -2.94 -1.51
N ASN A 229 15.56 -2.45 -0.36
CA ASN A 229 16.00 -1.07 -0.19
C ASN A 229 17.51 -1.07 -0.04
N ARG A 230 18.15 -0.07 -0.66
CA ARG A 230 19.54 0.27 -0.41
C ARG A 230 19.56 1.35 0.67
N TRP A 231 20.34 1.11 1.71
CA TRP A 231 20.49 2.02 2.82
C TRP A 231 21.87 2.66 2.80
N GLY A 232 21.94 3.96 2.95
CA GLY A 232 23.20 4.65 3.27
C GLY A 232 23.49 4.51 4.76
N ILE A 233 24.62 3.91 5.09
CA ILE A 233 25.03 3.65 6.48
C ILE A 233 26.46 4.14 6.65
N ARG A 234 26.73 4.88 7.75
CA ARG A 234 28.09 5.19 8.14
C ARG A 234 28.68 4.02 8.93
N VAL A 235 29.75 3.46 8.42
CA VAL A 235 30.53 2.45 9.12
C VAL A 235 31.49 3.13 10.10
N SER A 236 31.81 2.49 11.23
CA SER A 236 32.65 3.04 12.30
C SER A 236 34.07 3.47 11.85
N ASP A 237 34.49 3.09 10.67
CA ASP A 237 35.78 3.50 10.07
C ASP A 237 35.74 4.87 9.36
N GLY A 238 34.60 5.57 9.38
CA GLY A 238 34.41 6.88 8.77
C GLY A 238 34.12 6.86 7.27
N ASN A 239 33.99 5.69 6.66
CA ASN A 239 33.60 5.55 5.26
C ASN A 239 32.11 5.23 5.16
N ASP A 240 31.42 5.97 4.28
CA ASP A 240 30.03 5.70 3.91
C ASP A 240 29.97 4.52 2.92
N THR A 241 29.01 3.63 3.06
CA THR A 241 28.73 2.51 2.13
C THR A 241 27.32 2.57 1.55
#